data_b99ac5682d759ac3f2ac89dbfbbc006c
#
_entry.id   b99ac5682d759ac3f2ac89dbfbbc006c
#
_cell.length_a   1.000
_cell.length_b   1.000
_cell.length_c   1.000
_cell.angle_alpha   90.00
_cell.angle_beta   90.00
_cell.angle_gamma   90.00
#
_symmetry.space_group_name_H-M   'P 1'
#
loop_
_entity.id
_entity.type
_entity.pdbx_description
1 polymer ?
#
loop_
_entity_poly.entity_id
_entity_poly.type
_entity_poly.pdbx_seq_one_letter_code
_entity_poly.pdbx_strand_id
1 'polypeptide(L)'
;MSDKQITDFYRNALGIKTNEKEIYLRAVTHKSYNNSTNNERLEFLGDAVLDLIVSQQLFVKNKDASEGFLSIEKSKYVSRENLNRVAERILNKNVIKHKSSYLSKNMLGNTLESIIGAIYIDKGMQACEKFILKHILQVKTEGFLLKNLSRIINKIL
;
A
#
# COMPACT_ATOMS: atom_id res chain seq x y z
N MET A 1 19.94 -5.46 5.94
CA MET A 1 19.28 -5.62 7.26
C MET A 1 18.99 -7.09 7.52
N SER A 2 19.04 -7.52 8.79
CA SER A 2 18.58 -8.85 9.21
C SER A 2 17.05 -8.94 9.17
N ASP A 3 16.50 -10.16 9.15
CA ASP A 3 15.06 -10.37 9.15
C ASP A 3 14.36 -9.79 10.40
N LYS A 4 15.07 -9.81 11.55
CA LYS A 4 14.60 -9.13 12.76
C LYS A 4 14.46 -7.64 12.57
N GLN A 5 15.47 -6.97 12.00
CA GLN A 5 15.44 -5.52 11.73
C GLN A 5 14.33 -5.15 10.75
N ILE A 6 14.04 -5.99 9.76
CA ILE A 6 12.94 -5.79 8.82
C ILE A 6 11.59 -5.90 9.55
N THR A 7 11.42 -6.91 10.41
CA THR A 7 10.20 -7.07 11.20
C THR A 7 9.98 -5.90 12.17
N ASP A 8 11.05 -5.43 12.80
CA ASP A 8 11.00 -4.26 13.69
C ASP A 8 10.63 -2.98 12.92
N PHE A 9 11.12 -2.83 11.69
CA PHE A 9 10.73 -1.73 10.80
C PHE A 9 9.21 -1.75 10.51
N TYR A 10 8.64 -2.89 10.14
CA TYR A 10 7.19 -2.99 9.91
C TYR A 10 6.39 -2.59 11.13
N ARG A 11 6.79 -3.06 12.30
CA ARG A 11 6.11 -2.74 13.56
C ARG A 11 6.21 -1.27 13.92
N ASN A 12 7.43 -0.71 13.88
CA ASN A 12 7.71 0.61 14.45
C ASN A 12 7.42 1.74 13.46
N ALA A 13 7.76 1.56 12.17
CA ALA A 13 7.57 2.61 11.16
C ALA A 13 6.19 2.56 10.50
N LEU A 14 5.66 1.36 10.21
CA LEU A 14 4.40 1.20 9.51
C LEU A 14 3.22 0.81 10.41
N GLY A 15 3.48 0.50 11.68
CA GLY A 15 2.44 0.08 12.63
C GLY A 15 1.88 -1.32 12.35
N ILE A 16 2.60 -2.14 11.57
CA ILE A 16 2.16 -3.49 11.18
C ILE A 16 2.67 -4.52 12.19
N LYS A 17 1.77 -5.04 13.02
CA LYS A 17 2.05 -6.18 13.91
C LYS A 17 1.63 -7.47 13.22
N THR A 18 2.56 -8.40 13.02
CA THR A 18 2.30 -9.65 12.30
C THR A 18 3.08 -10.82 12.87
N ASN A 19 2.52 -12.02 12.74
CA ASN A 19 3.21 -13.29 12.92
C ASN A 19 3.68 -13.87 11.57
N GLU A 20 3.13 -13.37 10.46
CA GLU A 20 3.39 -13.79 9.08
C GLU A 20 4.65 -13.09 8.51
N LYS A 21 5.79 -13.29 9.16
CA LYS A 21 7.05 -12.58 8.83
C LYS A 21 7.49 -12.81 7.40
N GLU A 22 7.31 -14.03 6.89
CA GLU A 22 7.82 -14.43 5.58
C GLU A 22 7.22 -13.61 4.43
N ILE A 23 5.90 -13.34 4.46
CA ILE A 23 5.25 -12.56 3.41
C ILE A 23 5.78 -11.11 3.37
N TYR A 24 6.10 -10.53 4.53
CA TYR A 24 6.66 -9.19 4.61
C TYR A 24 8.14 -9.13 4.23
N LEU A 25 8.92 -10.18 4.51
CA LEU A 25 10.28 -10.32 3.98
C LEU A 25 10.26 -10.42 2.45
N ARG A 26 9.31 -11.18 1.91
CA ARG A 26 9.10 -11.30 0.47
C ARG A 26 8.70 -9.97 -0.16
N ALA A 27 7.83 -9.17 0.48
CA ALA A 27 7.40 -7.88 -0.03
C ALA A 27 8.54 -6.87 -0.24
N VAL A 28 9.63 -6.99 0.51
CA VAL A 28 10.84 -6.14 0.36
C VAL A 28 11.97 -6.81 -0.42
N THR A 29 11.73 -7.98 -1.02
CA THR A 29 12.75 -8.71 -1.78
C THR A 29 12.55 -8.48 -3.28
N HIS A 30 13.44 -7.67 -3.88
CA HIS A 30 13.42 -7.42 -5.31
C HIS A 30 13.96 -8.63 -6.10
N LYS A 31 13.49 -8.84 -7.34
CA LYS A 31 13.91 -9.94 -8.21
C LYS A 31 15.42 -10.00 -8.46
N SER A 32 16.12 -8.88 -8.45
CA SER A 32 17.59 -8.88 -8.57
C SER A 32 18.28 -9.54 -7.38
N TYR A 33 17.62 -9.63 -6.22
CA TYR A 33 18.15 -10.32 -5.05
C TYR A 33 17.82 -11.82 -5.08
N ASN A 34 16.57 -12.14 -5.39
CA ASN A 34 16.08 -13.52 -5.52
C ASN A 34 15.04 -13.61 -6.65
N ASN A 35 15.41 -14.31 -7.73
CA ASN A 35 14.54 -14.42 -8.90
C ASN A 35 13.34 -15.37 -8.69
N SER A 36 13.46 -16.35 -7.79
CA SER A 36 12.41 -17.35 -7.54
C SER A 36 11.41 -16.89 -6.49
N THR A 37 11.88 -16.17 -5.46
CA THR A 37 11.05 -15.70 -4.35
C THR A 37 11.26 -14.21 -4.17
N ASN A 38 10.42 -13.43 -4.83
CA ASN A 38 10.49 -11.98 -4.86
C ASN A 38 9.11 -11.33 -4.69
N ASN A 39 9.06 -10.02 -4.80
CA ASN A 39 7.90 -9.20 -4.51
C ASN A 39 6.91 -9.05 -5.69
N GLU A 40 7.23 -9.45 -6.92
CA GLU A 40 6.42 -9.15 -8.11
C GLU A 40 4.95 -9.62 -8.01
N ARG A 41 4.70 -10.81 -7.45
CA ARG A 41 3.32 -11.29 -7.26
C ARG A 41 2.54 -10.50 -6.20
N LEU A 42 3.22 -10.02 -5.17
CA LEU A 42 2.62 -9.17 -4.15
C LEU A 42 2.38 -7.75 -4.69
N GLU A 43 3.28 -7.24 -5.51
CA GLU A 43 3.13 -5.99 -6.26
C GLU A 43 1.86 -6.02 -7.12
N PHE A 44 1.69 -7.06 -7.94
CA PHE A 44 0.51 -7.25 -8.78
C PHE A 44 -0.81 -7.21 -7.97
N LEU A 45 -0.85 -7.91 -6.85
CA LEU A 45 -2.03 -7.93 -5.98
C LEU A 45 -2.25 -6.58 -5.28
N GLY A 46 -1.16 -5.98 -4.78
CA GLY A 46 -1.21 -4.72 -4.06
C GLY A 46 -1.63 -3.54 -4.92
N ASP A 47 -1.22 -3.50 -6.18
CA ASP A 47 -1.68 -2.52 -7.16
C ASP A 47 -3.21 -2.58 -7.33
N ALA A 48 -3.77 -3.77 -7.55
CA ALA A 48 -5.21 -3.95 -7.67
C ALA A 48 -5.98 -3.54 -6.41
N VAL A 49 -5.47 -3.85 -5.21
CA VAL A 49 -6.06 -3.47 -3.93
C VAL A 49 -6.00 -1.95 -3.73
N LEU A 50 -4.88 -1.32 -4.07
CA LEU A 50 -4.69 0.13 -4.00
C LEU A 50 -5.69 0.85 -4.92
N ASP A 51 -5.78 0.40 -6.16
CA ASP A 51 -6.70 0.94 -7.17
C ASP A 51 -8.16 0.90 -6.72
N LEU A 52 -8.58 -0.24 -6.17
CA LEU A 52 -9.93 -0.44 -5.65
C LEU A 52 -10.23 0.52 -4.50
N ILE A 53 -9.34 0.59 -3.49
CA ILE A 53 -9.57 1.41 -2.30
C ILE A 53 -9.58 2.91 -2.67
N VAL A 54 -8.65 3.37 -3.50
CA VAL A 54 -8.62 4.77 -3.95
C VAL A 54 -9.87 5.12 -4.73
N SER A 55 -10.29 4.25 -5.67
CA SER A 55 -11.52 4.44 -6.44
C SER A 55 -12.75 4.52 -5.54
N GLN A 56 -12.88 3.63 -4.57
CA GLN A 56 -13.96 3.62 -3.60
C GLN A 56 -14.01 4.92 -2.79
N GLN A 57 -12.86 5.39 -2.30
CA GLN A 57 -12.79 6.61 -1.50
C GLN A 57 -13.18 7.85 -2.32
N LEU A 58 -12.73 7.94 -3.56
CA LEU A 58 -13.08 9.03 -4.46
C LEU A 58 -14.56 9.02 -4.84
N PHE A 59 -15.11 7.85 -5.14
CA PHE A 59 -16.52 7.66 -5.47
C PHE A 59 -17.44 8.11 -4.32
N VAL A 60 -17.13 7.69 -3.09
CA VAL A 60 -17.93 8.05 -1.92
C VAL A 60 -17.83 9.53 -1.59
N LYS A 61 -16.64 10.12 -1.75
CA LYS A 61 -16.39 11.52 -1.42
C LYS A 61 -17.02 12.50 -2.43
N ASN A 62 -17.03 12.14 -3.71
CA ASN A 62 -17.42 13.02 -4.82
C ASN A 62 -18.66 12.46 -5.53
N LYS A 63 -19.82 12.51 -4.86
CA LYS A 63 -21.07 11.86 -5.30
C LYS A 63 -21.57 12.32 -6.67
N ASP A 64 -21.40 13.60 -6.99
CA ASP A 64 -21.92 14.22 -8.21
C ASP A 64 -20.84 14.40 -9.28
N ALA A 65 -19.64 13.84 -9.05
CA ALA A 65 -18.53 13.95 -10.00
C ALA A 65 -18.71 13.01 -11.18
N SER A 66 -18.26 13.48 -12.35
CA SER A 66 -18.21 12.65 -13.56
C SER A 66 -17.13 11.56 -13.44
N GLU A 67 -17.28 10.48 -14.23
CA GLU A 67 -16.26 9.43 -14.35
C GLU A 67 -14.88 10.01 -14.71
N GLY A 68 -14.82 10.91 -15.69
CA GLY A 68 -13.56 11.55 -16.09
C GLY A 68 -12.88 12.29 -14.96
N PHE A 69 -13.63 13.03 -14.12
CA PHE A 69 -13.06 13.67 -12.93
C PHE A 69 -12.51 12.61 -11.94
N LEU A 70 -13.26 11.56 -11.66
CA LEU A 70 -12.83 10.50 -10.74
C LEU A 70 -11.57 9.80 -11.23
N SER A 71 -11.47 9.54 -12.53
CA SER A 71 -10.28 8.92 -13.15
C SER A 71 -9.05 9.80 -13.06
N ILE A 72 -9.18 11.12 -13.31
CA ILE A 72 -8.10 12.09 -13.17
C ILE A 72 -7.65 12.18 -11.69
N GLU A 73 -8.59 12.27 -10.75
CA GLU A 73 -8.26 12.32 -9.32
C GLU A 73 -7.58 11.04 -8.86
N LYS A 74 -8.06 9.86 -9.29
CA LYS A 74 -7.42 8.57 -8.98
C LYS A 74 -5.96 8.56 -9.44
N SER A 75 -5.69 8.97 -10.66
CA SER A 75 -4.34 8.95 -11.21
C SER A 75 -3.31 9.74 -10.39
N LYS A 76 -3.73 10.80 -9.71
CA LYS A 76 -2.86 11.58 -8.81
C LYS A 76 -2.33 10.76 -7.64
N TYR A 77 -3.13 9.81 -7.14
CA TYR A 77 -2.76 8.97 -6.00
C TYR A 77 -2.00 7.71 -6.40
N VAL A 78 -2.43 7.06 -7.49
CA VAL A 78 -1.87 5.77 -7.91
C VAL A 78 -0.74 5.90 -8.93
N SER A 79 -0.41 7.12 -9.39
CA SER A 79 0.69 7.31 -10.33
C SER A 79 2.02 6.84 -9.74
N ARG A 80 2.88 6.31 -10.63
CA ARG A 80 4.25 5.87 -10.28
C ARG A 80 5.02 6.95 -9.52
N GLU A 81 4.90 8.21 -9.94
CA GLU A 81 5.56 9.33 -9.30
C GLU A 81 5.10 9.51 -7.85
N ASN A 82 3.79 9.49 -7.61
CA ASN A 82 3.25 9.62 -6.25
C ASN A 82 3.63 8.45 -5.36
N LEU A 83 3.53 7.22 -5.87
CA LEU A 83 3.88 6.02 -5.09
C LEU A 83 5.36 6.00 -4.72
N ASN A 84 6.25 6.42 -5.63
CA ASN A 84 7.67 6.57 -5.32
C ASN A 84 7.90 7.61 -4.22
N ARG A 85 7.23 8.77 -4.29
CA ARG A 85 7.33 9.83 -3.28
C ARG A 85 6.80 9.37 -1.92
N VAL A 86 5.67 8.66 -1.88
CA VAL A 86 5.12 8.09 -0.65
C VAL A 86 6.09 7.06 -0.08
N ALA A 87 6.61 6.17 -0.91
CA ALA A 87 7.57 5.15 -0.50
C ALA A 87 8.86 5.77 0.07
N GLU A 88 9.41 6.81 -0.56
CA GLU A 88 10.57 7.55 -0.04
C GLU A 88 10.33 8.14 1.36
N ARG A 89 9.12 8.57 1.64
CA ARG A 89 8.75 9.15 2.93
C ARG A 89 8.61 8.10 4.05
N ILE A 90 8.06 6.92 3.74
CA ILE A 90 7.68 5.95 4.77
C ILE A 90 8.60 4.73 4.83
N LEU A 91 9.33 4.43 3.77
CA LEU A 91 10.23 3.28 3.73
C LEU A 91 11.67 3.69 4.06
N ASN A 92 12.30 2.92 4.94
CA ASN A 92 13.75 2.94 5.02
C ASN A 92 14.32 2.17 3.82
N LYS A 93 15.08 2.85 2.95
CA LYS A 93 15.66 2.26 1.74
C LYS A 93 16.48 0.98 2.00
N ASN A 94 17.09 0.88 3.18
CA ASN A 94 17.89 -0.28 3.58
C ASN A 94 17.06 -1.55 3.87
N VAL A 95 15.72 -1.46 3.97
CA VAL A 95 14.88 -2.67 4.13
C VAL A 95 14.76 -3.44 2.81
N ILE A 96 14.94 -2.77 1.65
CA ILE A 96 14.77 -3.38 0.35
C ILE A 96 16.00 -4.24 0.02
N LYS A 97 15.77 -5.54 -0.12
CA LYS A 97 16.79 -6.51 -0.52
C LYS A 97 16.94 -6.47 -2.05
N HIS A 98 18.07 -5.97 -2.54
CA HIS A 98 18.41 -5.94 -3.98
C HIS A 98 19.91 -6.16 -4.20
N LYS A 99 20.27 -6.57 -5.42
CA LYS A 99 21.67 -6.71 -5.88
C LYS A 99 22.04 -5.72 -6.99
N SER A 100 21.14 -4.79 -7.30
CA SER A 100 21.42 -3.73 -8.27
C SER A 100 22.44 -2.76 -7.71
N SER A 101 23.24 -2.15 -8.59
CA SER A 101 24.25 -1.15 -8.22
C SER A 101 23.64 0.09 -7.53
N TYR A 102 22.39 0.37 -7.80
CA TYR A 102 21.63 1.45 -7.15
C TYR A 102 20.17 1.04 -6.95
N LEU A 103 19.51 1.64 -5.97
CA LEU A 103 18.09 1.49 -5.73
C LEU A 103 17.32 2.46 -6.66
N SER A 104 16.64 1.94 -7.67
CA SER A 104 15.86 2.77 -8.57
C SER A 104 14.59 3.29 -7.88
N LYS A 105 14.07 4.45 -8.34
CA LYS A 105 12.81 4.98 -7.82
C LYS A 105 11.66 3.99 -8.00
N ASN A 106 11.61 3.27 -9.11
CA ASN A 106 10.56 2.28 -9.38
C ASN A 106 10.56 1.13 -8.35
N MET A 107 11.73 0.72 -7.86
CA MET A 107 11.80 -0.29 -6.78
C MET A 107 11.07 0.16 -5.51
N LEU A 108 11.07 1.46 -5.21
CA LEU A 108 10.38 2.02 -4.04
C LEU A 108 8.86 1.89 -4.18
N GLY A 109 8.29 2.36 -5.29
CA GLY A 109 6.86 2.27 -5.57
C GLY A 109 6.38 0.81 -5.61
N ASN A 110 7.11 -0.06 -6.33
CA ASN A 110 6.78 -1.48 -6.42
C ASN A 110 6.83 -2.17 -5.03
N THR A 111 7.79 -1.78 -4.18
CA THR A 111 7.86 -2.28 -2.80
C THR A 111 6.66 -1.81 -1.98
N LEU A 112 6.20 -0.56 -2.15
CA LEU A 112 5.01 -0.06 -1.47
C LEU A 112 3.75 -0.84 -1.87
N GLU A 113 3.55 -1.09 -3.17
CA GLU A 113 2.47 -1.93 -3.68
C GLU A 113 2.58 -3.35 -3.12
N SER A 114 3.79 -3.93 -3.09
CA SER A 114 4.03 -5.26 -2.52
C SER A 114 3.69 -5.34 -1.02
N ILE A 115 3.96 -4.29 -0.26
CA ILE A 115 3.59 -4.19 1.16
C ILE A 115 2.07 -4.17 1.31
N ILE A 116 1.35 -3.44 0.44
CA ILE A 116 -0.12 -3.44 0.43
C ILE A 116 -0.65 -4.84 0.13
N GLY A 117 -0.07 -5.55 -0.84
CA GLY A 117 -0.40 -6.94 -1.13
C GLY A 117 -0.16 -7.88 0.05
N ALA A 118 0.95 -7.70 0.77
CA ALA A 118 1.25 -8.47 1.98
C ALA A 118 0.24 -8.20 3.11
N ILE A 119 -0.13 -6.93 3.34
CA ILE A 119 -1.15 -6.54 4.31
C ILE A 119 -2.50 -7.17 3.95
N TYR A 120 -2.86 -7.18 2.66
CA TYR A 120 -4.10 -7.78 2.20
C TYR A 120 -4.18 -9.27 2.52
N ILE A 121 -3.11 -10.02 2.26
CA ILE A 121 -3.06 -11.47 2.53
C ILE A 121 -3.08 -11.76 4.04
N ASP A 122 -2.31 -11.00 4.84
CA ASP A 122 -2.20 -11.23 6.29
C ASP A 122 -3.43 -10.72 7.06
N LYS A 123 -3.99 -9.56 6.67
CA LYS A 123 -4.96 -8.84 7.52
C LYS A 123 -6.23 -8.40 6.79
N GLY A 124 -6.34 -8.66 5.50
CA GLY A 124 -7.52 -8.36 4.70
C GLY A 124 -7.70 -6.88 4.33
N MET A 125 -8.83 -6.62 3.67
CA MET A 125 -9.15 -5.34 3.03
C MET A 125 -9.17 -4.16 4.00
N GLN A 126 -9.75 -4.33 5.19
CA GLN A 126 -9.87 -3.24 6.17
C GLN A 126 -8.51 -2.72 6.66
N ALA A 127 -7.52 -3.60 6.78
CA ALA A 127 -6.17 -3.21 7.16
C ALA A 127 -5.47 -2.45 6.02
N CYS A 128 -5.68 -2.87 4.77
CA CYS A 128 -5.21 -2.13 3.60
C CYS A 128 -5.83 -0.74 3.52
N GLU A 129 -7.14 -0.63 3.74
CA GLU A 129 -7.84 0.67 3.75
C GLU A 129 -7.24 1.61 4.79
N LYS A 130 -7.03 1.16 6.02
CA LYS A 130 -6.37 1.96 7.08
C LYS A 130 -4.97 2.42 6.67
N PHE A 131 -4.19 1.52 6.09
CA PHE A 131 -2.84 1.81 5.63
C PHE A 131 -2.83 2.85 4.50
N ILE A 132 -3.68 2.67 3.48
CA ILE A 132 -3.77 3.55 2.30
C ILE A 132 -4.30 4.93 2.70
N LEU A 133 -5.35 5.00 3.52
CA LEU A 133 -5.88 6.27 4.03
C LEU A 133 -4.81 7.07 4.78
N LYS A 134 -4.06 6.41 5.66
CA LYS A 134 -3.03 7.05 6.47
C LYS A 134 -1.83 7.51 5.63
N HIS A 135 -1.31 6.64 4.77
CA HIS A 135 0.00 6.85 4.16
C HIS A 135 -0.06 7.41 2.73
N ILE A 136 -1.11 7.12 1.96
CA ILE A 136 -1.23 7.54 0.56
C ILE A 136 -2.21 8.71 0.43
N LEU A 137 -3.43 8.58 0.95
CA LEU A 137 -4.43 9.64 0.88
C LEU A 137 -4.27 10.71 1.96
N GLN A 138 -3.50 10.45 3.02
CA GLN A 138 -3.21 11.34 4.15
C GLN A 138 -4.48 11.89 4.83
N VAL A 139 -5.52 11.07 4.89
CA VAL A 139 -6.76 11.40 5.58
C VAL A 139 -6.57 11.16 7.08
N LYS A 140 -7.00 12.11 7.92
CA LYS A 140 -7.06 11.89 9.36
C LYS A 140 -8.07 10.79 9.65
N THR A 141 -7.59 9.63 10.10
CA THR A 141 -8.39 8.40 10.23
C THR A 141 -9.33 8.39 11.45
N GLU A 142 -9.22 9.36 12.35
CA GLU A 142 -10.08 9.44 13.52
C GLU A 142 -11.52 9.81 13.10
N GLY A 143 -12.40 8.85 13.18
CA GLY A 143 -13.84 9.01 12.93
C GLY A 143 -14.32 8.75 11.49
N PHE A 144 -13.43 8.53 10.52
CA PHE A 144 -13.81 8.37 9.11
C PHE A 144 -14.33 6.95 8.78
N LEU A 145 -13.69 5.92 9.33
CA LEU A 145 -14.03 4.51 9.06
C LEU A 145 -15.43 4.10 9.56
N LEU A 146 -15.79 4.53 10.75
CA LEU A 146 -17.09 4.17 11.36
C LEU A 146 -18.28 4.91 10.75
N LYS A 147 -18.08 6.15 10.28
CA LYS A 147 -19.17 6.96 9.67
C LYS A 147 -19.50 6.56 8.23
N ASN A 148 -18.54 6.04 7.49
CA ASN A 148 -18.76 5.74 6.06
C ASN A 148 -19.27 4.33 5.82
N LEU A 149 -18.83 3.32 6.57
CA LEU A 149 -19.35 1.95 6.42
C LEU A 149 -20.85 1.87 6.76
N SER A 150 -21.27 2.45 7.88
CA SER A 150 -22.69 2.51 8.27
C SER A 150 -23.53 3.35 7.28
N ARG A 151 -22.97 4.41 6.71
CA ARG A 151 -23.65 5.25 5.71
C ARG A 151 -23.81 4.56 4.34
N ILE A 152 -22.84 3.75 3.93
CA ILE A 152 -22.92 2.98 2.68
C ILE A 152 -23.95 1.86 2.84
N ILE A 153 -23.89 1.10 3.93
CA ILE A 153 -24.83 0.02 4.23
C ILE A 153 -26.27 0.54 4.33
N ASN A 154 -26.50 1.67 5.03
CA ASN A 154 -27.83 2.25 5.20
C ASN A 154 -28.39 2.96 3.95
N LYS A 155 -27.63 3.02 2.84
CA LYS A 155 -28.10 3.61 1.55
C LYS A 155 -28.26 2.58 0.44
N ILE A 156 -27.76 1.36 0.64
CA ILE A 156 -27.89 0.23 -0.30
C ILE A 156 -29.04 -0.69 0.13
N LEU A 157 -29.44 -0.64 1.40
CA LEU A 157 -30.65 -1.25 1.95
C LEU A 157 -31.79 -0.23 1.98
#